data_27c3c524cd41166ed28e46a5296c6999
#
_entry.id   27c3c524cd41166ed28e46a5296c6999
#
_cell.length_a   1.000
_cell.length_b   1.000
_cell.length_c   1.000
_cell.angle_alpha   90.00
_cell.angle_beta   90.00
_cell.angle_gamma   90.00
#
_symmetry.space_group_name_H-M   'P 1'
#
loop_
_entity.id
_entity.type
_entity.pdbx_description
1 polymer ?
#
loop_
_entity_poly.entity_id
_entity_poly.type
_entity_poly.pdbx_seq_one_letter_code
_entity_poly.pdbx_strand_id
1 'polypeptide(L)'
;MKRVFSFLFFCLFLFNLRAEELSEEYAFSGRHFIASYTQCDHDALVNLNDLKKAFLGAVDQCGATLLDSADYIFQPDGLTMVVLLSESHASIHTYPEHNACFIDLFTCGTKCQAEKFDAALRSYLHPKHVAHKILSRSELTTDDEE
;
A
#
# COMPACT_ATOMS: atom_id res chain seq x y z
N MET A 1 26.56 -1.55 46.25
CA MET A 1 25.72 -2.53 45.53
C MET A 1 24.27 -2.12 45.30
N LYS A 2 23.73 -1.04 45.90
CA LYS A 2 22.33 -0.59 45.71
C LYS A 2 22.04 0.26 44.45
N ARG A 3 23.03 0.81 43.77
CA ARG A 3 22.85 1.67 42.62
C ARG A 3 22.76 0.95 41.26
N VAL A 4 23.28 -0.25 41.13
CA VAL A 4 23.29 -1.03 39.88
C VAL A 4 21.90 -1.65 39.61
N PHE A 5 21.15 -2.01 40.65
CA PHE A 5 19.83 -2.61 40.51
C PHE A 5 18.75 -1.62 40.02
N SER A 6 18.89 -0.33 40.36
CA SER A 6 17.93 0.69 39.93
C SER A 6 18.06 1.02 38.43
N PHE A 7 19.31 0.93 37.90
CA PHE A 7 19.54 1.23 36.49
C PHE A 7 19.02 0.12 35.54
N LEU A 8 19.17 -1.13 35.97
CA LEU A 8 18.67 -2.28 35.21
C LEU A 8 17.14 -2.31 35.15
N PHE A 9 16.48 -1.95 36.27
CA PHE A 9 15.00 -1.89 36.31
C PHE A 9 14.44 -0.77 35.45
N PHE A 10 15.13 0.38 35.37
CA PHE A 10 14.73 1.51 34.54
C PHE A 10 14.90 1.21 33.04
N CYS A 11 15.97 0.50 32.63
CA CYS A 11 16.17 0.08 31.24
C CYS A 11 15.13 -0.96 30.79
N LEU A 12 14.75 -1.90 31.68
CA LEU A 12 13.69 -2.87 31.39
C LEU A 12 12.32 -2.23 31.23
N PHE A 13 12.03 -1.17 31.99
CA PHE A 13 10.77 -0.44 31.91
C PHE A 13 10.66 0.36 30.60
N LEU A 14 11.75 0.99 30.15
CA LEU A 14 11.79 1.71 28.86
C LEU A 14 11.70 0.76 27.66
N PHE A 15 12.21 -0.48 27.79
CA PHE A 15 12.13 -1.48 26.72
C PHE A 15 10.70 -2.02 26.56
N ASN A 16 9.96 -2.18 27.66
CA ASN A 16 8.56 -2.59 27.60
C ASN A 16 7.64 -1.48 27.06
N LEU A 17 7.88 -0.21 27.40
CA LEU A 17 7.13 0.93 26.83
C LEU A 17 7.28 1.02 25.30
N ARG A 18 8.47 0.72 24.77
CA ARG A 18 8.71 0.74 23.33
C ARG A 18 8.10 -0.45 22.59
N ALA A 19 7.95 -1.59 23.26
CA ALA A 19 7.28 -2.76 22.71
C ALA A 19 5.75 -2.59 22.69
N GLU A 20 5.15 -1.91 23.65
CA GLU A 20 3.72 -1.58 23.65
C GLU A 20 3.35 -0.55 22.57
N GLU A 21 4.17 0.50 22.35
CA GLU A 21 3.94 1.46 21.26
C GLU A 21 4.01 0.81 19.86
N LEU A 22 4.86 -0.20 19.68
CA LEU A 22 4.95 -0.96 18.43
C LEU A 22 3.77 -1.91 18.21
N SER A 23 3.12 -2.38 19.27
CA SER A 23 1.99 -3.32 19.16
C SER A 23 0.65 -2.62 18.84
N GLU A 24 0.49 -1.35 19.15
CA GLU A 24 -0.72 -0.57 18.81
C GLU A 24 -0.73 -0.11 17.32
N GLU A 25 0.43 -0.05 16.66
CA GLU A 25 0.53 0.43 15.29
C GLU A 25 0.11 -0.63 14.25
N TYR A 26 0.13 -1.92 14.59
CA TYR A 26 -0.22 -3.04 13.69
C TYR A 26 -1.28 -3.94 14.30
N ALA A 27 -2.53 -3.54 14.22
CA ALA A 27 -3.64 -4.45 14.53
C ALA A 27 -3.72 -5.57 13.48
N PHE A 28 -4.16 -6.79 13.89
CA PHE A 28 -4.47 -7.89 12.95
C PHE A 28 -5.75 -7.55 12.18
N SER A 29 -5.70 -6.45 11.47
CA SER A 29 -6.75 -5.97 10.57
C SER A 29 -6.11 -5.16 9.46
N GLY A 30 -6.68 -5.19 8.28
CA GLY A 30 -6.17 -4.46 7.14
C GLY A 30 -7.29 -3.97 6.24
N ARG A 31 -6.98 -2.94 5.46
CA ARG A 31 -7.85 -2.42 4.39
C ARG A 31 -7.22 -2.75 3.05
N HIS A 32 -7.99 -3.41 2.19
CA HIS A 32 -7.56 -3.78 0.85
C HIS A 32 -8.37 -2.97 -0.17
N PHE A 33 -7.74 -1.96 -0.75
CA PHE A 33 -8.24 -1.24 -1.91
C PHE A 33 -7.89 -2.03 -3.17
N ILE A 34 -8.89 -2.35 -3.99
CA ILE A 34 -8.74 -2.99 -5.29
C ILE A 34 -9.48 -2.16 -6.34
N ALA A 35 -8.86 -1.95 -7.50
CA ALA A 35 -9.45 -1.14 -8.57
C ALA A 35 -9.12 -1.66 -9.96
N SER A 36 -10.08 -1.46 -10.88
CA SER A 36 -9.91 -1.59 -12.32
C SER A 36 -10.09 -0.22 -12.95
N TYR A 37 -9.05 0.30 -13.59
CA TYR A 37 -9.11 1.55 -14.34
C TYR A 37 -9.22 1.24 -15.82
N THR A 38 -10.17 1.87 -16.51
CA THR A 38 -10.38 1.66 -17.93
C THR A 38 -10.52 2.99 -18.67
N GLN A 39 -10.22 2.95 -19.98
CA GLN A 39 -10.11 4.15 -20.83
C GLN A 39 -9.13 5.17 -20.22
N CYS A 40 -8.00 4.66 -19.73
CA CYS A 40 -6.86 5.47 -19.32
C CYS A 40 -6.21 6.17 -20.51
N ASP A 41 -5.44 7.21 -20.23
CA ASP A 41 -4.53 7.79 -21.20
C ASP A 41 -3.47 6.75 -21.61
N HIS A 42 -3.42 6.42 -22.91
CA HIS A 42 -2.49 5.44 -23.46
C HIS A 42 -1.04 5.84 -23.24
N ASP A 43 -0.69 7.10 -23.47
CA ASP A 43 0.68 7.59 -23.32
C ASP A 43 1.14 7.51 -21.84
N ALA A 44 0.23 7.72 -20.90
CA ALA A 44 0.52 7.53 -19.47
C ALA A 44 0.77 6.07 -19.10
N LEU A 45 0.13 5.11 -19.77
CA LEU A 45 0.36 3.67 -19.52
C LEU A 45 1.68 3.18 -20.11
N VAL A 46 2.09 3.65 -21.30
CA VAL A 46 3.28 3.15 -22.00
C VAL A 46 4.57 3.89 -21.66
N ASN A 47 4.48 5.07 -21.06
CA ASN A 47 5.65 5.76 -20.51
C ASN A 47 6.06 5.14 -19.17
N LEU A 48 6.70 3.96 -19.23
CA LEU A 48 6.98 3.12 -18.08
C LEU A 48 7.77 3.82 -16.97
N ASN A 49 8.70 4.74 -17.33
CA ASN A 49 9.49 5.45 -16.32
C ASN A 49 8.63 6.42 -15.51
N ASP A 50 7.75 7.16 -16.17
CA ASP A 50 6.88 8.12 -15.48
C ASP A 50 5.73 7.40 -14.78
N LEU A 51 5.22 6.29 -15.32
CA LEU A 51 4.24 5.42 -14.66
C LEU A 51 4.78 4.88 -13.33
N LYS A 52 6.01 4.33 -13.32
CA LYS A 52 6.66 3.85 -12.09
C LYS A 52 6.81 4.97 -11.06
N LYS A 53 7.26 6.16 -11.50
CA LYS A 53 7.36 7.32 -10.60
C LYS A 53 6.00 7.76 -10.06
N ALA A 54 4.96 7.78 -10.90
CA ALA A 54 3.61 8.15 -10.49
C ALA A 54 3.05 7.14 -9.47
N PHE A 55 3.30 5.84 -9.70
CA PHE A 55 2.87 4.78 -8.78
C PHE A 55 3.57 4.89 -7.41
N LEU A 56 4.90 5.06 -7.40
CA LEU A 56 5.65 5.29 -6.15
C LEU A 56 5.25 6.61 -5.47
N GLY A 57 4.99 7.66 -6.24
CA GLY A 57 4.47 8.92 -5.71
C GLY A 57 3.09 8.80 -5.08
N ALA A 58 2.22 7.93 -5.62
CA ALA A 58 0.91 7.65 -5.02
C ALA A 58 1.05 6.89 -3.69
N VAL A 59 2.01 5.95 -3.60
CA VAL A 59 2.37 5.26 -2.34
C VAL A 59 2.82 6.26 -1.28
N ASP A 60 3.70 7.19 -1.62
CA ASP A 60 4.17 8.23 -0.69
C ASP A 60 3.01 9.14 -0.24
N GLN A 61 2.20 9.63 -1.19
CA GLN A 61 1.06 10.52 -0.90
C GLN A 61 0.00 9.88 -0.01
N CYS A 62 -0.19 8.56 -0.07
CA CYS A 62 -1.14 7.90 0.83
C CYS A 62 -0.63 7.75 2.27
N GLY A 63 0.65 8.02 2.52
CA GLY A 63 1.28 7.93 3.83
C GLY A 63 1.82 6.53 4.15
N ALA A 64 2.00 5.67 3.14
CA ALA A 64 2.65 4.37 3.29
C ALA A 64 4.19 4.52 3.23
N THR A 65 4.89 3.60 3.87
CA THR A 65 6.36 3.58 3.93
C THR A 65 6.92 2.56 2.93
N LEU A 66 7.55 3.06 1.86
CA LEU A 66 8.22 2.22 0.87
C LEU A 66 9.43 1.52 1.49
N LEU A 67 9.51 0.19 1.33
CA LEU A 67 10.68 -0.61 1.71
C LEU A 67 11.46 -1.08 0.48
N ASP A 68 10.78 -1.64 -0.52
CA ASP A 68 11.38 -2.19 -1.73
C ASP A 68 10.36 -2.27 -2.86
N SER A 69 10.82 -2.52 -4.10
CA SER A 69 9.94 -2.74 -5.24
C SER A 69 10.56 -3.70 -6.25
N ALA A 70 9.71 -4.44 -6.95
CA ALA A 70 10.08 -5.28 -8.07
C ALA A 70 9.13 -5.04 -9.23
N ASP A 71 9.66 -5.10 -10.46
CA ASP A 71 8.83 -4.97 -11.64
C ASP A 71 9.28 -5.88 -12.78
N TYR A 72 8.33 -6.14 -13.70
CA TYR A 72 8.56 -6.86 -14.93
C TYR A 72 7.89 -6.13 -16.10
N ILE A 73 8.63 -5.97 -17.18
CA ILE A 73 8.14 -5.33 -18.40
C ILE A 73 7.77 -6.40 -19.41
N PHE A 74 6.50 -6.44 -19.81
CA PHE A 74 6.00 -7.26 -20.91
C PHE A 74 6.16 -6.49 -22.22
N GLN A 75 6.77 -7.13 -23.22
CA GLN A 75 6.94 -6.48 -24.50
C GLN A 75 5.59 -6.30 -25.23
N PRO A 76 5.35 -5.14 -25.87
CA PRO A 76 6.31 -4.02 -26.00
C PRO A 76 6.36 -3.06 -24.81
N ASP A 77 5.29 -2.90 -24.02
CA ASP A 77 5.11 -1.78 -23.09
C ASP A 77 4.20 -2.08 -21.88
N GLY A 78 3.86 -3.36 -21.64
CA GLY A 78 3.11 -3.77 -20.46
C GLY A 78 3.98 -3.79 -19.20
N LEU A 79 3.40 -3.49 -18.04
CA LEU A 79 4.08 -3.44 -16.74
C LEU A 79 3.32 -4.22 -15.68
N THR A 80 4.04 -5.05 -14.93
CA THR A 80 3.66 -5.44 -13.56
C THR A 80 4.67 -4.88 -12.60
N MET A 81 4.21 -4.18 -11.57
CA MET A 81 5.05 -3.68 -10.50
C MET A 81 4.42 -4.01 -9.15
N VAL A 82 5.22 -4.49 -8.22
CA VAL A 82 4.85 -4.74 -6.82
C VAL A 82 5.75 -3.91 -5.92
N VAL A 83 5.17 -3.31 -4.92
CA VAL A 83 5.85 -2.45 -3.95
C VAL A 83 5.67 -3.06 -2.57
N LEU A 84 6.78 -3.33 -1.90
CA LEU A 84 6.80 -3.76 -0.51
C LEU A 84 6.70 -2.54 0.39
N LEU A 85 5.75 -2.54 1.27
CA LEU A 85 5.49 -1.49 2.24
C LEU A 85 5.74 -1.98 3.66
N SER A 86 6.14 -1.10 4.56
CA SER A 86 6.16 -1.39 6.00
C SER A 86 4.78 -1.88 6.48
N GLU A 87 3.72 -1.32 5.91
CA GLU A 87 2.33 -1.62 6.24
C GLU A 87 1.74 -2.80 5.46
N SER A 88 2.35 -3.28 4.40
CA SER A 88 2.07 -4.47 3.60
C SER A 88 2.56 -4.36 2.14
N HIS A 89 1.68 -4.04 1.15
CA HIS A 89 2.09 -3.99 -0.27
C HIS A 89 1.12 -3.18 -1.12
N ALA A 90 1.62 -2.77 -2.31
CA ALA A 90 0.81 -2.25 -3.40
C ALA A 90 1.23 -2.89 -4.72
N SER A 91 0.33 -2.99 -5.70
CA SER A 91 0.65 -3.49 -7.03
C SER A 91 -0.10 -2.76 -8.15
N ILE A 92 0.50 -2.75 -9.33
CA ILE A 92 -0.13 -2.34 -10.59
C ILE A 92 0.19 -3.36 -11.67
N HIS A 93 -0.82 -3.71 -12.49
CA HIS A 93 -0.67 -4.50 -13.69
C HIS A 93 -1.38 -3.81 -14.84
N THR A 94 -0.64 -3.47 -15.91
CA THR A 94 -1.17 -2.70 -17.04
C THR A 94 -1.49 -3.57 -18.24
N TYR A 95 -2.51 -3.14 -18.99
CA TYR A 95 -2.94 -3.65 -20.27
C TYR A 95 -3.03 -2.47 -21.27
N PRO A 96 -1.89 -2.00 -21.81
CA PRO A 96 -1.88 -0.83 -22.69
C PRO A 96 -2.79 -1.00 -23.92
N GLU A 97 -2.88 -2.22 -24.48
CA GLU A 97 -3.73 -2.60 -25.60
C GLU A 97 -5.24 -2.41 -25.31
N HIS A 98 -5.62 -2.36 -24.04
CA HIS A 98 -6.99 -2.11 -23.58
C HIS A 98 -7.15 -0.72 -22.95
N ASN A 99 -6.09 0.09 -22.90
CA ASN A 99 -6.05 1.34 -22.14
C ASN A 99 -6.54 1.14 -20.69
N ALA A 100 -6.05 0.08 -20.04
CA ALA A 100 -6.55 -0.35 -18.74
C ALA A 100 -5.43 -0.81 -17.79
N CYS A 101 -5.71 -0.81 -16.50
CA CYS A 101 -4.86 -1.43 -15.50
C CYS A 101 -5.66 -1.92 -14.28
N PHE A 102 -5.10 -2.90 -13.58
CA PHE A 102 -5.53 -3.33 -12.25
C PHE A 102 -4.58 -2.76 -11.20
N ILE A 103 -5.13 -2.35 -10.07
CA ILE A 103 -4.41 -1.67 -9.01
C ILE A 103 -4.87 -2.24 -7.66
N ASP A 104 -3.89 -2.51 -6.79
CA ASP A 104 -4.09 -3.00 -5.43
C ASP A 104 -3.29 -2.16 -4.46
N LEU A 105 -3.87 -1.91 -3.27
CA LEU A 105 -3.18 -1.40 -2.09
C LEU A 105 -3.74 -2.11 -0.86
N PHE A 106 -2.93 -2.96 -0.24
CA PHE A 106 -3.26 -3.57 1.04
C PHE A 106 -2.40 -2.98 2.14
N THR A 107 -3.04 -2.52 3.22
CA THR A 107 -2.34 -1.93 4.37
C THR A 107 -2.98 -2.34 5.67
N CYS A 108 -2.14 -2.64 6.68
CA CYS A 108 -2.53 -2.85 8.07
C CYS A 108 -2.28 -1.59 8.93
N GLY A 109 -1.67 -0.55 8.35
CA GLY A 109 -1.37 0.69 9.04
C GLY A 109 -2.56 1.65 9.10
N THR A 110 -2.65 2.40 10.18
CA THR A 110 -3.73 3.39 10.39
C THR A 110 -3.50 4.71 9.64
N LYS A 111 -2.27 4.98 9.21
CA LYS A 111 -1.87 6.25 8.57
C LYS A 111 -2.12 6.27 7.06
N CYS A 112 -2.15 5.09 6.41
CA CYS A 112 -2.31 4.99 4.98
C CYS A 112 -3.75 5.26 4.54
N GLN A 113 -3.91 6.21 3.62
CA GLN A 113 -5.20 6.66 3.08
C GLN A 113 -5.36 6.21 1.62
N ALA A 114 -6.11 5.14 1.39
CA ALA A 114 -6.33 4.57 0.06
C ALA A 114 -6.96 5.58 -0.91
N GLU A 115 -7.74 6.52 -0.41
CA GLU A 115 -8.37 7.58 -1.19
C GLU A 115 -7.36 8.55 -1.80
N LYS A 116 -6.24 8.81 -1.10
CA LYS A 116 -5.13 9.62 -1.64
C LYS A 116 -4.33 8.87 -2.70
N PHE A 117 -4.10 7.57 -2.49
CA PHE A 117 -3.48 6.70 -3.46
C PHE A 117 -4.29 6.66 -4.77
N ASP A 118 -5.60 6.42 -4.68
CA ASP A 118 -6.53 6.43 -5.81
C ASP A 118 -6.53 7.79 -6.53
N ALA A 119 -6.64 8.89 -5.79
CA ALA A 119 -6.67 10.24 -6.38
C ALA A 119 -5.36 10.58 -7.13
N ALA A 120 -4.21 10.21 -6.59
CA ALA A 120 -2.91 10.44 -7.23
C ALA A 120 -2.80 9.67 -8.55
N LEU A 121 -3.21 8.39 -8.57
CA LEU A 121 -3.17 7.55 -9.77
C LEU A 121 -4.19 7.99 -10.82
N ARG A 122 -5.39 8.40 -10.42
CA ARG A 122 -6.37 8.99 -11.36
C ARG A 122 -5.85 10.28 -11.99
N SER A 123 -5.14 11.10 -11.22
CA SER A 123 -4.54 12.34 -11.75
C SER A 123 -3.46 12.10 -12.81
N TYR A 124 -2.78 10.94 -12.77
CA TYR A 124 -1.77 10.59 -13.76
C TYR A 124 -2.33 9.80 -14.93
N LEU A 125 -3.16 8.79 -14.66
CA LEU A 125 -3.67 7.85 -15.66
C LEU A 125 -4.91 8.34 -16.40
N HIS A 126 -5.60 9.36 -15.89
CA HIS A 126 -6.83 9.95 -16.46
C HIS A 126 -7.89 8.91 -16.88
N PRO A 127 -8.22 7.89 -16.06
CA PRO A 127 -9.23 6.90 -16.43
C PRO A 127 -10.60 7.55 -16.58
N LYS A 128 -11.37 7.13 -17.60
CA LYS A 128 -12.77 7.58 -17.75
C LYS A 128 -13.73 6.77 -16.87
N HIS A 129 -13.37 5.51 -16.58
CA HIS A 129 -14.16 4.65 -15.71
C HIS A 129 -13.26 3.97 -14.69
N VAL A 130 -13.73 3.91 -13.45
CA VAL A 130 -13.07 3.23 -12.34
C VAL A 130 -14.09 2.40 -11.58
N ALA A 131 -13.86 1.10 -11.54
CA ALA A 131 -14.54 0.20 -10.60
C ALA A 131 -13.58 -0.09 -9.44
N HIS A 132 -13.99 0.16 -8.21
CA HIS A 132 -13.14 -0.11 -7.04
C HIS A 132 -13.96 -0.65 -5.87
N LYS A 133 -13.27 -1.33 -4.95
CA LYS A 133 -13.78 -1.74 -3.64
C LYS A 133 -12.71 -1.54 -2.58
N ILE A 134 -13.16 -1.31 -1.35
CA ILE A 134 -12.31 -1.37 -0.16
C ILE A 134 -12.86 -2.50 0.70
N LEU A 135 -12.05 -3.53 0.93
CA LEU A 135 -12.39 -4.68 1.74
C LEU A 135 -11.69 -4.56 3.09
N SER A 136 -12.42 -4.79 4.18
CA SER A 136 -11.81 -5.01 5.48
C SER A 136 -11.32 -6.45 5.57
N ARG A 137 -10.10 -6.65 6.10
CA ARG A 137 -9.52 -7.97 6.34
C ARG A 137 -9.11 -8.03 7.81
N SER A 138 -9.76 -8.92 8.57
CA SER A 138 -9.52 -9.12 10.00
C SER A 138 -9.82 -10.58 10.35
N GLU A 139 -9.71 -10.95 11.60
CA GLU A 139 -10.33 -12.19 12.08
C GLU A 139 -11.83 -12.16 11.76
N LEU A 140 -12.32 -13.25 11.19
CA LEU A 140 -13.76 -13.43 11.02
C LEU A 140 -14.38 -13.49 12.41
N THR A 141 -15.30 -12.60 12.72
CA THR A 141 -16.19 -12.78 13.86
C THR A 141 -17.27 -13.79 13.46
N THR A 142 -17.75 -14.57 14.42
CA THR A 142 -18.77 -15.61 14.21
C THR A 142 -20.09 -15.10 13.62
N ASP A 143 -20.21 -13.80 13.38
CA ASP A 143 -21.38 -13.13 12.84
C ASP A 143 -21.32 -12.94 11.31
N ASP A 144 -20.23 -13.36 10.65
CA ASP A 144 -20.02 -13.21 9.19
C ASP A 144 -20.38 -14.50 8.38
N GLU A 145 -21.02 -15.50 9.01
CA GLU A 145 -21.54 -16.72 8.35
C GLU A 145 -23.06 -16.59 8.10
N GLU A 146 -23.46 -15.70 7.18
CA GLU A 146 -24.79 -15.76 6.53
C GLU A 146 -24.68 -15.61 5.01
#